data_c8dfae899eb43098a66f125d9ec852d9
#
_entry.id   c8dfae899eb43098a66f125d9ec852d9
#
_cell.length_a   1.000
_cell.length_b   1.000
_cell.length_c   1.000
_cell.angle_alpha   90.00
_cell.angle_beta   90.00
_cell.angle_gamma   90.00
#
_symmetry.space_group_name_H-M   'P 1'
#
loop_
_entity.id
_entity.type
_entity.pdbx_description
1 polymer ?
#
loop_
_entity_poly.entity_id
_entity_poly.type
_entity_poly.pdbx_seq_one_letter_code
_entity_poly.pdbx_strand_id
1 'polypeptide(L)'
;TTYQRWFSASQDPEVAAWETWMQIGYGKTGESPEQATKLRYFVPGHDETVMNRDKLITRATALLTDMAPGYTPPTPPKMILPGKAVFGKMEAFMADGLAKGWFKPHNKTTAMEIATIVVNTASDAPLEVTEQDMFDRERAAFLRLAKTPDTKRWITAMLSGADIE
;
A
#
# COMPACT_ATOMS: atom_id res chain seq x y z
N THR A 1 3.75 7.18 2.09
CA THR A 1 2.98 6.08 1.49
C THR A 1 3.82 4.80 1.39
N THR A 2 3.18 3.63 1.28
CA THR A 2 3.87 2.34 1.04
C THR A 2 4.63 2.38 -0.28
N TYR A 3 4.01 2.92 -1.34
CA TYR A 3 4.64 3.10 -2.63
C TYR A 3 5.97 3.88 -2.55
N GLN A 4 5.96 5.01 -1.84
CA GLN A 4 7.17 5.82 -1.67
C GLN A 4 8.32 5.04 -1.02
N ARG A 5 8.02 4.23 -0.01
CA ARG A 5 9.03 3.42 0.69
C ARG A 5 9.67 2.39 -0.24
N TRP A 6 8.88 1.74 -1.09
CA TRP A 6 9.38 0.82 -2.11
C TRP A 6 10.14 1.56 -3.22
N PHE A 7 9.60 2.70 -3.70
CA PHE A 7 10.26 3.51 -4.71
C PHE A 7 11.60 4.07 -4.22
N SER A 8 11.66 4.59 -3.01
CA SER A 8 12.92 5.09 -2.43
C SER A 8 13.98 4.00 -2.29
N ALA A 9 13.58 2.75 -2.06
CA ALA A 9 14.50 1.63 -1.90
C ALA A 9 14.97 1.03 -3.23
N SER A 10 14.09 0.94 -4.23
CA SER A 10 14.39 0.30 -5.52
C SER A 10 14.88 1.28 -6.58
N GLN A 11 14.46 2.53 -6.51
CA GLN A 11 14.59 3.55 -7.57
C GLN A 11 13.97 3.10 -8.91
N ASP A 12 13.09 2.09 -8.87
CA ASP A 12 12.40 1.51 -10.02
C ASP A 12 10.89 1.59 -9.82
N PRO A 13 10.17 2.35 -10.67
CA PRO A 13 8.72 2.50 -10.58
C PRO A 13 7.95 1.17 -10.76
N GLU A 14 8.43 0.26 -11.61
CA GLU A 14 7.79 -1.03 -11.83
C GLU A 14 7.91 -1.91 -10.59
N VAL A 15 9.11 -2.01 -10.01
CA VAL A 15 9.33 -2.74 -8.75
C VAL A 15 8.50 -2.16 -7.63
N ALA A 16 8.47 -0.84 -7.47
CA ALA A 16 7.68 -0.16 -6.45
C ALA A 16 6.18 -0.45 -6.59
N ALA A 17 5.66 -0.44 -7.82
CA ALA A 17 4.27 -0.74 -8.11
C ALA A 17 3.92 -2.20 -7.77
N TRP A 18 4.75 -3.17 -8.19
CA TRP A 18 4.55 -4.59 -7.91
C TRP A 18 4.58 -4.90 -6.42
N GLU A 19 5.60 -4.45 -5.72
CA GLU A 19 5.74 -4.71 -4.28
C GLU A 19 4.61 -4.08 -3.47
N THR A 20 4.23 -2.84 -3.80
CA THR A 20 3.09 -2.18 -3.15
C THR A 20 1.78 -2.91 -3.42
N TRP A 21 1.54 -3.28 -4.67
CA TRP A 21 0.35 -4.00 -5.10
C TRP A 21 0.21 -5.37 -4.43
N MET A 22 1.30 -6.13 -4.40
CA MET A 22 1.35 -7.42 -3.72
C MET A 22 1.20 -7.29 -2.20
N GLN A 23 1.83 -6.29 -1.59
CA GLN A 23 1.76 -6.08 -0.16
C GLN A 23 0.35 -5.72 0.31
N ILE A 24 -0.31 -4.81 -0.39
CA ILE A 24 -1.68 -4.37 -0.07
C ILE A 24 -2.68 -5.45 -0.48
N GLY A 25 -2.55 -6.03 -1.68
CA GLY A 25 -3.47 -7.03 -2.20
C GLY A 25 -3.55 -8.30 -1.35
N TYR A 26 -2.44 -8.72 -0.75
CA TYR A 26 -2.39 -9.85 0.18
C TYR A 26 -2.58 -9.45 1.64
N GLY A 27 -2.77 -8.18 1.94
CA GLY A 27 -2.88 -7.71 3.32
C GLY A 27 -1.68 -8.08 4.19
N LYS A 28 -0.45 -8.05 3.61
CA LYS A 28 0.75 -8.45 4.33
C LYS A 28 1.01 -7.53 5.50
N THR A 29 1.08 -8.10 6.69
CA THR A 29 1.42 -7.41 7.94
C THR A 29 2.67 -8.03 8.56
N GLY A 30 3.40 -7.24 9.35
CA GLY A 30 4.58 -7.75 10.08
C GLY A 30 4.18 -8.25 11.46
N GLU A 31 4.57 -9.46 11.80
CA GLU A 31 4.39 -10.05 13.15
C GLU A 31 5.58 -9.74 14.07
N SER A 32 6.65 -9.19 13.51
CA SER A 32 7.85 -8.79 14.24
C SER A 32 8.48 -7.53 13.61
N PRO A 33 9.35 -6.79 14.35
CA PRO A 33 10.10 -5.66 13.80
C PRO A 33 10.92 -6.01 12.56
N GLU A 34 11.51 -7.21 12.51
CA GLU A 34 12.30 -7.69 11.38
C GLU A 34 11.41 -7.91 10.14
N GLN A 35 10.21 -8.50 10.31
CA GLN A 35 9.25 -8.66 9.23
C GLN A 35 8.72 -7.30 8.76
N ALA A 36 8.40 -6.38 9.69
CA ALA A 36 7.98 -5.02 9.38
C ALA A 36 9.06 -4.27 8.58
N THR A 37 10.33 -4.49 8.88
CA THR A 37 11.48 -3.93 8.14
C THR A 37 11.53 -4.49 6.71
N LYS A 38 11.35 -5.81 6.52
CA LYS A 38 11.32 -6.44 5.19
C LYS A 38 10.17 -5.91 4.33
N LEU A 39 9.03 -5.63 4.96
CA LEU A 39 7.86 -5.05 4.32
C LEU A 39 7.93 -3.52 4.18
N ARG A 40 9.05 -2.90 4.51
CA ARG A 40 9.24 -1.45 4.48
C ARG A 40 8.28 -0.66 5.36
N TYR A 41 7.64 -1.30 6.34
CA TYR A 41 6.87 -0.59 7.38
C TYR A 41 7.80 0.12 8.36
N PHE A 42 8.96 -0.46 8.65
CA PHE A 42 10.01 0.14 9.44
C PHE A 42 11.21 0.51 8.58
N VAL A 43 11.82 1.66 8.89
CA VAL A 43 13.02 2.17 8.23
C VAL A 43 14.17 2.11 9.24
N PRO A 44 15.16 1.24 9.05
CA PRO A 44 16.30 1.15 9.95
C PRO A 44 16.99 2.51 10.12
N GLY A 45 17.28 2.86 11.37
CA GLY A 45 17.88 4.14 11.71
C GLY A 45 16.91 5.31 11.89
N HIS A 46 15.64 5.15 11.49
CA HIS A 46 14.56 6.13 11.72
C HIS A 46 13.54 5.62 12.73
N ASP A 47 13.17 4.35 12.61
CA ASP A 47 12.18 3.74 13.50
C ASP A 47 12.87 2.97 14.62
N GLU A 48 12.33 3.05 15.83
CA GLU A 48 12.87 2.41 17.02
C GLU A 48 11.88 1.36 17.57
N THR A 49 12.43 0.25 18.05
CA THR A 49 11.63 -0.79 18.72
C THR A 49 11.75 -0.67 20.22
N VAL A 50 10.64 -0.46 20.92
CA VAL A 50 10.56 -0.43 22.38
C VAL A 50 9.92 -1.73 22.88
N MET A 51 10.71 -2.64 23.41
CA MET A 51 10.26 -3.97 23.84
C MET A 51 9.27 -3.94 25.01
N ASN A 52 9.38 -2.96 25.90
CA ASN A 52 8.44 -2.80 27.01
C ASN A 52 7.37 -1.76 26.64
N ARG A 53 6.13 -2.25 26.44
CA ARG A 53 4.99 -1.43 26.07
C ARG A 53 4.73 -0.27 27.04
N ASP A 54 4.94 -0.47 28.35
CA ASP A 54 4.68 0.55 29.36
C ASP A 54 5.65 1.75 29.25
N LYS A 55 6.80 1.53 28.61
CA LYS A 55 7.81 2.57 28.33
C LYS A 55 7.63 3.26 26.97
N LEU A 56 6.70 2.83 26.14
CA LEU A 56 6.55 3.34 24.79
C LEU A 56 6.32 4.84 24.76
N ILE A 57 5.38 5.35 25.55
CA ILE A 57 5.03 6.79 25.59
C ILE A 57 6.20 7.60 26.16
N THR A 58 6.84 7.12 27.23
CA THR A 58 8.01 7.78 27.83
C THR A 58 9.14 7.92 26.81
N ARG A 59 9.41 6.83 26.05
CA ARG A 59 10.45 6.87 25.02
C ARG A 59 10.09 7.77 23.84
N ALA A 60 8.83 7.73 23.39
CA ALA A 60 8.36 8.62 22.33
C ALA A 60 8.46 10.10 22.72
N THR A 61 8.13 10.44 23.97
CA THR A 61 8.27 11.81 24.49
C THR A 61 9.73 12.26 24.54
N ALA A 62 10.63 11.39 24.98
CA ALA A 62 12.07 11.69 24.98
C ALA A 62 12.59 11.95 23.57
N LEU A 63 12.26 11.07 22.61
CA LEU A 63 12.63 11.25 21.20
C LEU A 63 12.08 12.57 20.63
N LEU A 64 10.84 12.90 20.91
CA LEU A 64 10.23 14.16 20.46
C LEU A 64 11.00 15.37 21.03
N THR A 65 11.37 15.32 22.31
CA THR A 65 12.14 16.40 22.95
C THR A 65 13.51 16.57 22.30
N ASP A 66 14.16 15.46 21.96
CA ASP A 66 15.50 15.48 21.32
C ASP A 66 15.41 15.98 19.87
N MET A 67 14.34 15.64 19.15
CA MET A 67 14.15 15.97 17.73
C MET A 67 13.55 17.36 17.48
N ALA A 68 12.83 17.93 18.43
CA ALA A 68 12.11 19.19 18.26
C ALA A 68 13.04 20.41 18.00
N PRO A 69 14.21 20.55 18.65
CA PRO A 69 15.11 21.66 18.36
C PRO A 69 15.64 21.59 16.92
N GLY A 70 15.36 22.64 16.13
CA GLY A 70 15.81 22.70 14.74
C GLY A 70 15.02 21.85 13.73
N TYR A 71 13.90 21.25 14.14
CA TYR A 71 13.06 20.49 13.22
C TYR A 71 12.56 21.34 12.05
N THR A 72 12.80 20.85 10.85
CA THR A 72 12.21 21.39 9.61
C THR A 72 11.38 20.31 8.95
N PRO A 73 10.11 20.58 8.61
CA PRO A 73 9.30 19.62 7.90
C PRO A 73 9.99 19.15 6.60
N PRO A 74 9.99 17.87 6.30
CA PRO A 74 10.60 17.38 5.06
C PRO A 74 9.84 17.89 3.84
N THR A 75 10.55 18.13 2.77
CA THR A 75 9.91 18.42 1.48
C THR A 75 9.05 17.23 1.06
N PRO A 76 7.79 17.46 0.65
CA PRO A 76 6.94 16.37 0.18
C PRO A 76 7.62 15.60 -0.96
N PRO A 77 7.67 14.27 -0.90
CA PRO A 77 8.34 13.47 -1.91
C PRO A 77 7.56 13.49 -3.22
N LYS A 78 8.29 13.46 -4.31
CA LYS A 78 7.75 13.15 -5.63
C LYS A 78 8.01 11.68 -5.93
N MET A 79 7.04 11.03 -6.54
CA MET A 79 7.09 9.63 -6.92
C MET A 79 6.83 9.49 -8.40
N ILE A 80 7.38 8.45 -9.02
CA ILE A 80 7.16 8.15 -10.43
C ILE A 80 6.37 6.86 -10.50
N LEU A 81 5.16 6.89 -11.08
CA LEU A 81 4.37 5.69 -11.37
C LEU A 81 4.79 5.12 -12.73
N PRO A 82 4.86 3.79 -12.88
CA PRO A 82 5.12 3.16 -14.17
C PRO A 82 3.93 3.34 -15.12
N GLY A 83 4.18 3.20 -16.41
CA GLY A 83 3.16 3.31 -17.44
C GLY A 83 2.24 2.09 -17.54
N LYS A 84 1.25 2.20 -18.44
CA LYS A 84 0.14 1.24 -18.64
C LYS A 84 0.58 -0.21 -18.89
N ALA A 85 1.76 -0.43 -19.49
CA ALA A 85 2.28 -1.78 -19.70
C ALA A 85 2.35 -2.61 -18.41
N VAL A 86 2.68 -1.97 -17.26
CA VAL A 86 2.73 -2.64 -15.96
C VAL A 86 1.33 -3.04 -15.48
N PHE A 87 0.31 -2.22 -15.74
CA PHE A 87 -1.08 -2.59 -15.46
C PHE A 87 -1.49 -3.85 -16.21
N GLY A 88 -1.13 -3.96 -17.49
CA GLY A 88 -1.38 -5.17 -18.30
C GLY A 88 -0.69 -6.42 -17.74
N LYS A 89 0.54 -6.29 -17.22
CA LYS A 89 1.23 -7.41 -16.55
C LYS A 89 0.49 -7.84 -15.27
N MET A 90 -0.01 -6.91 -14.46
CA MET A 90 -0.80 -7.20 -13.26
C MET A 90 -2.13 -7.87 -13.62
N GLU A 91 -2.79 -7.40 -14.67
CA GLU A 91 -4.02 -8.02 -15.15
C GLU A 91 -3.81 -9.45 -15.63
N ALA A 92 -2.73 -9.71 -16.39
CA ALA A 92 -2.36 -11.04 -16.83
C ALA A 92 -2.06 -11.98 -15.64
N PHE A 93 -1.36 -11.50 -14.62
CA PHE A 93 -1.13 -12.24 -13.39
C PHE A 93 -2.43 -12.64 -12.70
N MET A 94 -3.38 -11.72 -12.57
CA MET A 94 -4.69 -12.02 -11.98
C MET A 94 -5.52 -12.98 -12.82
N ALA A 95 -5.45 -12.88 -14.16
CA ALA A 95 -6.14 -13.79 -15.07
C ALA A 95 -5.60 -15.22 -14.96
N ASP A 96 -4.28 -15.38 -14.91
CA ASP A 96 -3.63 -16.67 -14.72
C ASP A 96 -3.98 -17.29 -13.36
N GLY A 97 -3.95 -16.51 -12.29
CA GLY A 97 -4.32 -16.97 -10.95
C GLY A 97 -5.80 -17.37 -10.83
N LEU A 98 -6.71 -16.68 -11.53
CA LEU A 98 -8.12 -17.09 -11.64
C LEU A 98 -8.26 -18.43 -12.39
N ALA A 99 -7.57 -18.59 -13.51
CA ALA A 99 -7.61 -19.83 -14.29
C ALA A 99 -7.08 -21.03 -13.50
N LYS A 100 -6.11 -20.81 -12.60
CA LYS A 100 -5.55 -21.82 -11.70
C LYS A 100 -6.35 -22.01 -10.40
N GLY A 101 -7.41 -21.23 -10.18
CA GLY A 101 -8.22 -21.32 -8.97
C GLY A 101 -7.55 -20.74 -7.71
N TRP A 102 -6.47 -19.95 -7.85
CA TRP A 102 -5.79 -19.32 -6.72
C TRP A 102 -6.58 -18.11 -6.18
N PHE A 103 -7.34 -17.46 -7.05
CA PHE A 103 -8.13 -16.27 -6.73
C PHE A 103 -9.62 -16.49 -7.03
N LYS A 104 -10.47 -15.79 -6.31
CA LYS A 104 -11.89 -15.67 -6.62
C LYS A 104 -12.12 -14.41 -7.48
N PRO A 105 -13.25 -14.32 -8.26
CA PRO A 105 -13.52 -13.17 -9.12
C PRO A 105 -13.44 -11.81 -8.42
N HIS A 106 -13.95 -11.69 -7.19
CA HIS A 106 -13.91 -10.45 -6.43
C HIS A 106 -12.47 -10.03 -6.06
N ASN A 107 -11.54 -10.99 -5.89
CA ASN A 107 -10.13 -10.67 -5.66
C ASN A 107 -9.53 -9.92 -6.86
N LYS A 108 -9.89 -10.31 -8.10
CA LYS A 108 -9.47 -9.59 -9.30
C LYS A 108 -9.96 -8.15 -9.27
N THR A 109 -11.24 -7.92 -8.97
CA THR A 109 -11.81 -6.57 -8.91
C THR A 109 -11.04 -5.69 -7.92
N THR A 110 -10.83 -6.17 -6.71
CA THR A 110 -10.08 -5.43 -5.68
C THR A 110 -8.63 -5.19 -6.09
N ALA A 111 -7.94 -6.22 -6.58
CA ALA A 111 -6.54 -6.13 -7.00
C ALA A 111 -6.36 -5.12 -8.15
N MET A 112 -7.25 -5.12 -9.14
CA MET A 112 -7.16 -4.19 -10.26
C MET A 112 -7.47 -2.75 -9.86
N GLU A 113 -8.35 -2.51 -8.89
CA GLU A 113 -8.54 -1.17 -8.32
C GLU A 113 -7.28 -0.69 -7.57
N ILE A 114 -6.60 -1.56 -6.82
CA ILE A 114 -5.31 -1.22 -6.20
C ILE A 114 -4.27 -0.90 -7.29
N ALA A 115 -4.24 -1.65 -8.39
CA ALA A 115 -3.34 -1.39 -9.52
C ALA A 115 -3.55 0.01 -10.12
N THR A 116 -4.80 0.52 -10.19
CA THR A 116 -5.06 1.89 -10.67
C THR A 116 -4.43 2.98 -9.81
N ILE A 117 -4.12 2.70 -8.55
CA ILE A 117 -3.49 3.65 -7.65
C ILE A 117 -1.99 3.79 -7.98
N VAL A 118 -1.33 2.66 -8.21
CA VAL A 118 0.14 2.56 -8.30
C VAL A 118 0.69 2.55 -9.72
N VAL A 119 -0.18 2.65 -10.75
CA VAL A 119 0.19 2.64 -12.18
C VAL A 119 -0.45 3.81 -12.90
N ASN A 120 0.25 4.41 -13.87
CA ASN A 120 -0.34 5.34 -14.84
C ASN A 120 -1.12 4.54 -15.90
N THR A 121 -2.44 4.43 -15.72
CA THR A 121 -3.30 3.68 -16.63
C THR A 121 -3.67 4.47 -17.91
N ALA A 122 -3.36 5.76 -17.96
CA ALA A 122 -3.73 6.63 -19.08
C ALA A 122 -2.75 6.54 -20.28
N SER A 123 -1.48 6.23 -20.01
CA SER A 123 -0.45 6.16 -21.06
C SER A 123 0.68 5.20 -20.68
N ASP A 124 1.52 4.86 -21.66
CA ASP A 124 2.73 4.04 -21.42
C ASP A 124 3.89 4.87 -20.84
N ALA A 125 3.79 6.19 -20.81
CA ALA A 125 4.78 7.03 -20.18
C ALA A 125 4.68 6.97 -18.64
N PRO A 126 5.82 7.00 -17.92
CA PRO A 126 5.83 7.21 -16.49
C PRO A 126 5.15 8.52 -16.10
N LEU A 127 4.56 8.57 -14.91
CA LEU A 127 3.85 9.73 -14.39
C LEU A 127 4.45 10.18 -13.05
N GLU A 128 4.95 11.41 -12.99
CA GLU A 128 5.32 12.02 -11.72
C GLU A 128 4.06 12.37 -10.93
N VAL A 129 4.02 11.99 -9.67
CA VAL A 129 2.90 12.23 -8.75
C VAL A 129 3.39 12.71 -7.39
N THR A 130 2.56 13.51 -6.75
CA THR A 130 2.72 13.93 -5.36
C THR A 130 2.05 12.92 -4.40
N GLU A 131 2.27 13.09 -3.12
CA GLU A 131 1.55 12.31 -2.10
C GLU A 131 0.05 12.59 -2.12
N GLN A 132 -0.36 13.84 -2.40
CA GLN A 132 -1.77 14.20 -2.54
C GLN A 132 -2.42 13.48 -3.73
N ASP A 133 -1.73 13.40 -4.87
CA ASP A 133 -2.23 12.64 -6.03
C ASP A 133 -2.45 11.16 -5.69
N MET A 134 -1.58 10.57 -4.86
CA MET A 134 -1.75 9.19 -4.38
C MET A 134 -2.98 9.03 -3.51
N PHE A 135 -3.24 9.96 -2.58
CA PHE A 135 -4.46 9.96 -1.76
C PHE A 135 -5.73 10.13 -2.59
N ASP A 136 -5.70 10.98 -3.60
CA ASP A 136 -6.85 11.19 -4.48
C ASP A 136 -7.15 9.95 -5.33
N ARG A 137 -6.11 9.25 -5.81
CA ARG A 137 -6.23 7.96 -6.50
C ARG A 137 -6.78 6.87 -5.58
N GLU A 138 -6.27 6.76 -4.36
CA GLU A 138 -6.76 5.82 -3.36
C GLU A 138 -8.23 6.06 -3.03
N ARG A 139 -8.60 7.31 -2.78
CA ARG A 139 -10.00 7.71 -2.55
C ARG A 139 -10.91 7.34 -3.72
N ALA A 140 -10.46 7.61 -4.95
CA ALA A 140 -11.24 7.28 -6.14
C ALA A 140 -11.45 5.76 -6.30
N ALA A 141 -10.40 4.96 -6.10
CA ALA A 141 -10.46 3.50 -6.12
C ALA A 141 -11.37 2.96 -5.01
N PHE A 142 -11.22 3.46 -3.79
CA PHE A 142 -12.09 3.10 -2.67
C PHE A 142 -13.58 3.37 -2.96
N LEU A 143 -13.90 4.55 -3.50
CA LEU A 143 -15.29 4.90 -3.84
C LEU A 143 -15.88 4.00 -4.94
N ARG A 144 -15.06 3.53 -5.88
CA ARG A 144 -15.49 2.54 -6.89
C ARG A 144 -15.76 1.18 -6.23
N LEU A 145 -14.84 0.70 -5.41
CA LEU A 145 -14.98 -0.58 -4.69
C LEU A 145 -16.19 -0.57 -3.74
N ALA A 146 -16.38 0.50 -2.97
CA ALA A 146 -17.49 0.63 -2.01
C ALA A 146 -18.87 0.55 -2.68
N LYS A 147 -18.97 0.85 -3.98
CA LYS A 147 -20.21 0.75 -4.74
C LYS A 147 -20.49 -0.66 -5.28
N THR A 148 -19.51 -1.56 -5.27
CA THR A 148 -19.69 -2.92 -5.79
C THR A 148 -20.62 -3.74 -4.91
N PRO A 149 -21.45 -4.63 -5.49
CA PRO A 149 -22.31 -5.52 -4.71
C PRO A 149 -21.52 -6.42 -3.75
N ASP A 150 -20.37 -6.92 -4.20
CA ASP A 150 -19.51 -7.79 -3.39
C ASP A 150 -18.99 -7.07 -2.15
N THR A 151 -18.45 -5.85 -2.28
CA THR A 151 -17.99 -5.08 -1.12
C THR A 151 -19.13 -4.83 -0.12
N LYS A 152 -20.32 -4.48 -0.61
CA LYS A 152 -21.49 -4.29 0.26
C LYS A 152 -21.87 -5.58 1.00
N ARG A 153 -21.86 -6.71 0.30
CA ARG A 153 -22.13 -8.02 0.90
C ARG A 153 -21.11 -8.34 2.02
N TRP A 154 -19.82 -8.13 1.74
CA TRP A 154 -18.75 -8.36 2.72
C TRP A 154 -18.88 -7.46 3.95
N ILE A 155 -19.13 -6.17 3.75
CA ILE A 155 -19.33 -5.23 4.87
C ILE A 155 -20.56 -5.61 5.69
N THR A 156 -21.67 -5.97 5.04
CA THR A 156 -22.90 -6.39 5.74
C THR A 156 -22.67 -7.64 6.58
N ALA A 157 -21.99 -8.65 6.02
CA ALA A 157 -21.70 -9.88 6.76
C ALA A 157 -20.76 -9.61 7.95
N MET A 158 -19.71 -8.82 7.75
CA MET A 158 -18.80 -8.44 8.83
C MET A 158 -19.55 -7.72 9.99
N LEU A 159 -20.47 -6.81 9.66
CA LEU A 159 -21.26 -6.08 10.67
C LEU A 159 -22.30 -6.97 11.38
N SER A 160 -22.82 -7.98 10.71
CA SER A 160 -23.81 -8.93 11.28
C SER A 160 -23.17 -10.13 11.97
N GLY A 161 -21.84 -10.27 11.91
CA GLY A 161 -21.14 -11.46 12.43
C GLY A 161 -21.42 -12.73 11.62
N ALA A 162 -21.88 -12.61 10.39
CA ALA A 162 -22.15 -13.75 9.52
C ALA A 162 -20.89 -14.20 8.77
N ASP A 163 -20.70 -15.51 8.65
CA ASP A 163 -19.68 -16.07 7.78
C ASP A 163 -20.03 -15.80 6.30
N ILE A 164 -19.02 -15.48 5.51
CA ILE A 164 -19.14 -15.30 4.07
C ILE A 164 -18.42 -16.47 3.40
N GLU A 165 -19.18 -17.37 2.82
CA GLU A 165 -18.65 -18.41 1.94
C GLU A 165 -18.23 -17.87 0.55
#